data_6a51ee9ca9729a2b2f09da1c31603aed
#
_entry.id   6a51ee9ca9729a2b2f09da1c31603aed
#
_cell.length_a   1.000
_cell.length_b   1.000
_cell.length_c   1.000
_cell.angle_alpha   90.00
_cell.angle_beta   90.00
_cell.angle_gamma   90.00
#
_symmetry.space_group_name_H-M   'P 1'
#
loop_
_entity.id
_entity.type
_entity.pdbx_description
1 polymer ?
#
loop_
_entity_poly.entity_id
_entity_poly.type
_entity_poly.pdbx_seq_one_letter_code
_entity_poly.pdbx_strand_id
1 'polypeptide(L)'
;MPFRKAMYHAMMGENLTGKQAAEKGMVNESLPADQLRDRVQQVADVLKKKDSHALRATQWAVRRVREMTYDNAEDYLIRAQEALNQFGGLAARKEATKQFLDEKTFKPGLGAFDKSKVQKD
;
A
#
# COMPACT_ATOMS: atom_id res chain seq x y z
N MET A 1 4.17 -5.23 -14.31
CA MET A 1 4.47 -5.60 -15.73
C MET A 1 3.54 -6.73 -16.17
N PRO A 2 2.89 -6.67 -17.35
CA PRO A 2 2.04 -7.75 -17.88
C PRO A 2 2.82 -9.05 -18.08
N PHE A 3 2.17 -10.19 -17.83
CA PHE A 3 2.79 -11.54 -17.89
C PHE A 3 3.53 -11.81 -19.21
N ARG A 4 2.93 -11.47 -20.35
CA ARG A 4 3.57 -11.66 -21.67
C ARG A 4 4.88 -10.88 -21.80
N LYS A 5 4.96 -9.65 -21.27
CA LYS A 5 6.20 -8.86 -21.29
C LYS A 5 7.23 -9.44 -20.34
N ALA A 6 6.82 -9.94 -19.17
CA ALA A 6 7.71 -10.62 -18.24
C ALA A 6 8.37 -11.84 -18.89
N MET A 7 7.56 -12.69 -19.53
CA MET A 7 8.01 -13.87 -20.24
C MET A 7 9.00 -13.52 -21.37
N TYR A 8 8.68 -12.51 -22.18
CA TYR A 8 9.56 -12.05 -23.26
C TYR A 8 10.95 -11.68 -22.73
N HIS A 9 11.01 -10.81 -21.71
CA HIS A 9 12.30 -10.39 -21.15
C HIS A 9 13.07 -11.53 -20.46
N ALA A 10 12.37 -12.44 -19.79
CA ALA A 10 12.98 -13.60 -19.17
C ALA A 10 13.60 -14.55 -20.21
N MET A 11 12.93 -14.74 -21.35
CA MET A 11 13.42 -15.61 -22.41
C MET A 11 14.52 -14.97 -23.27
N MET A 12 14.42 -13.65 -23.53
CA MET A 12 15.41 -12.93 -24.34
C MET A 12 16.69 -12.62 -23.57
N GLY A 13 16.65 -12.54 -22.23
CA GLY A 13 17.83 -12.24 -21.41
C GLY A 13 18.39 -10.83 -21.61
N GLU A 14 17.59 -9.91 -22.15
CA GLU A 14 18.02 -8.53 -22.41
C GLU A 14 18.15 -7.74 -21.10
N ASN A 15 19.24 -6.98 -20.98
CA ASN A 15 19.41 -6.07 -19.85
C ASN A 15 18.50 -4.85 -19.99
N LEU A 16 17.85 -4.48 -18.90
CA LEU A 16 17.03 -3.29 -18.80
C LEU A 16 17.74 -2.21 -17.97
N THR A 17 17.68 -0.99 -18.45
CA THR A 17 18.05 0.18 -17.62
C THR A 17 17.00 0.42 -16.55
N GLY A 18 17.34 1.13 -15.47
CA GLY A 18 16.39 1.49 -14.43
C GLY A 18 15.17 2.24 -14.99
N LYS A 19 15.37 3.16 -15.93
CA LYS A 19 14.30 3.89 -16.61
C LYS A 19 13.35 2.95 -17.36
N GLN A 20 13.89 2.03 -18.15
CA GLN A 20 13.09 1.02 -18.85
C GLN A 20 12.34 0.09 -17.89
N ALA A 21 12.95 -0.27 -16.76
CA ALA A 21 12.30 -1.08 -15.74
C ALA A 21 11.10 -0.33 -15.09
N ALA A 22 11.23 0.97 -14.86
CA ALA A 22 10.14 1.82 -14.36
C ALA A 22 9.01 1.95 -15.39
N GLU A 23 9.33 2.24 -16.66
CA GLU A 23 8.35 2.32 -17.75
C GLU A 23 7.58 1.01 -17.97
N LYS A 24 8.21 -0.13 -17.70
CA LYS A 24 7.60 -1.47 -17.80
C LYS A 24 6.89 -1.91 -16.52
N GLY A 25 6.92 -1.12 -15.45
CA GLY A 25 6.29 -1.43 -14.18
C GLY A 25 6.97 -2.58 -13.41
N MET A 26 8.28 -2.76 -13.56
CA MET A 26 9.07 -3.68 -12.76
C MET A 26 9.51 -3.06 -11.44
N VAL A 27 9.75 -1.76 -11.45
CA VAL A 27 10.04 -0.93 -10.28
C VAL A 27 9.12 0.28 -10.28
N ASN A 28 8.94 0.93 -9.14
CA ASN A 28 8.05 2.08 -9.02
C ASN A 28 8.63 3.32 -9.72
N GLU A 29 9.92 3.56 -9.54
CA GLU A 29 10.64 4.74 -10.04
C GLU A 29 12.08 4.36 -10.36
N SER A 30 12.71 5.15 -11.22
CA SER A 30 14.15 5.12 -11.46
C SER A 30 14.69 6.54 -11.31
N LEU A 31 15.66 6.71 -10.44
CA LEU A 31 16.22 7.99 -10.06
C LEU A 31 17.75 7.96 -10.15
N PRO A 32 18.42 9.12 -10.29
CA PRO A 32 19.86 9.24 -10.07
C PRO A 32 20.24 8.72 -8.67
N ALA A 33 21.44 8.14 -8.55
CA ALA A 33 21.88 7.48 -7.34
C ALA A 33 21.96 8.41 -6.11
N ASP A 34 22.29 9.68 -6.34
CA ASP A 34 22.34 10.74 -5.33
C ASP A 34 20.96 11.11 -4.78
N GLN A 35 19.89 10.92 -5.55
CA GLN A 35 18.51 11.25 -5.15
C GLN A 35 17.77 10.05 -4.54
N LEU A 36 18.27 8.83 -4.71
CA LEU A 36 17.57 7.62 -4.31
C LEU A 36 17.29 7.58 -2.81
N ARG A 37 18.28 7.93 -1.98
CA ARG A 37 18.16 7.87 -0.52
C ARG A 37 17.08 8.82 0.00
N ASP A 38 17.05 10.04 -0.51
CA ASP A 38 16.07 11.04 -0.10
C ASP A 38 14.66 10.64 -0.51
N ARG A 39 14.52 10.07 -1.73
CA ARG A 39 13.23 9.56 -2.18
C ARG A 39 12.73 8.38 -1.35
N VAL A 40 13.58 7.45 -1.01
CA VAL A 40 13.23 6.33 -0.11
C VAL A 40 12.79 6.85 1.26
N GLN A 41 13.50 7.85 1.81
CA GLN A 41 13.12 8.48 3.07
C GLN A 41 11.74 9.15 2.99
N GLN A 42 11.45 9.89 1.92
CA GLN A 42 10.15 10.50 1.70
C GLN A 42 9.01 9.45 1.68
N VAL A 43 9.20 8.35 0.97
CA VAL A 43 8.21 7.26 0.93
C VAL A 43 8.04 6.64 2.32
N ALA A 44 9.13 6.39 3.03
CA ALA A 44 9.10 5.84 4.38
C ALA A 44 8.35 6.77 5.35
N ASP A 45 8.56 8.07 5.26
CA ASP A 45 7.89 9.06 6.10
C ASP A 45 6.38 9.16 5.83
N VAL A 46 5.97 8.98 4.58
CA VAL A 46 4.54 8.84 4.24
C VAL A 46 3.95 7.57 4.86
N LEU A 47 4.64 6.44 4.74
CA LEU A 47 4.18 5.16 5.28
C LEU A 47 4.12 5.17 6.81
N LYS A 48 5.09 5.78 7.49
CA LYS A 48 5.09 5.95 8.96
C LYS A 48 3.86 6.70 9.48
N LYS A 49 3.28 7.59 8.68
CA LYS A 49 2.07 8.33 9.05
C LYS A 49 0.79 7.51 8.92
N LYS A 50 0.82 6.38 8.22
CA LYS A 50 -0.35 5.51 8.04
C LYS A 50 -0.48 4.50 9.18
N ASP A 51 -1.68 3.96 9.37
CA ASP A 51 -1.94 2.92 10.37
C ASP A 51 -1.19 1.62 10.02
N SER A 52 -0.45 1.08 10.98
CA SER A 52 0.41 -0.10 10.77
C SER A 52 -0.40 -1.38 10.55
N HIS A 53 -1.56 -1.52 11.19
CA HIS A 53 -2.44 -2.68 11.01
C HIS A 53 -3.07 -2.65 9.62
N ALA A 54 -3.54 -1.47 9.17
CA ALA A 54 -4.06 -1.29 7.83
C ALA A 54 -3.01 -1.56 6.75
N LEU A 55 -1.77 -1.07 6.90
CA LEU A 55 -0.68 -1.33 5.96
C LEU A 55 -0.38 -2.82 5.84
N ARG A 56 -0.32 -3.54 6.97
CA ARG A 56 -0.08 -4.98 6.99
C ARG A 56 -1.23 -5.77 6.35
N ALA A 57 -2.47 -5.43 6.70
CA ALA A 57 -3.65 -6.06 6.13
C ALA A 57 -3.72 -5.83 4.60
N THR A 58 -3.45 -4.61 4.14
CA THR A 58 -3.41 -4.28 2.71
C THR A 58 -2.33 -5.09 1.98
N GLN A 59 -1.12 -5.18 2.54
CA GLN A 59 -0.03 -5.96 1.94
C GLN A 59 -0.42 -7.44 1.79
N TRP A 60 -1.04 -8.02 2.79
CA TRP A 60 -1.48 -9.41 2.75
C TRP A 60 -2.64 -9.62 1.77
N ALA A 61 -3.62 -8.72 1.78
CA ALA A 61 -4.74 -8.78 0.86
C ALA A 61 -4.28 -8.75 -0.60
N VAL A 62 -3.47 -7.77 -0.99
CA VAL A 62 -2.97 -7.64 -2.38
C VAL A 62 -2.18 -8.86 -2.83
N ARG A 63 -1.40 -9.48 -1.94
CA ARG A 63 -0.64 -10.70 -2.30
C ARG A 63 -1.52 -11.92 -2.49
N ARG A 64 -2.55 -12.09 -1.66
CA ARG A 64 -3.37 -13.31 -1.63
C ARG A 64 -4.50 -13.33 -2.64
N VAL A 65 -5.20 -12.21 -2.84
CA VAL A 65 -6.33 -12.16 -3.76
C VAL A 65 -5.96 -12.45 -5.23
N ARG A 66 -4.70 -12.31 -5.58
CA ARG A 66 -4.21 -12.56 -6.96
C ARG A 66 -4.39 -14.02 -7.42
N GLU A 67 -4.47 -14.95 -6.48
CA GLU A 67 -4.55 -16.40 -6.73
C GLU A 67 -5.94 -16.96 -6.40
N MET A 68 -6.89 -16.08 -6.07
CA MET A 68 -8.26 -16.44 -5.68
C MET A 68 -9.25 -16.20 -6.83
N THR A 69 -10.34 -16.97 -6.82
CA THR A 69 -11.52 -16.61 -7.61
C THR A 69 -12.14 -15.35 -7.04
N TYR A 70 -12.99 -14.67 -7.79
CA TYR A 70 -13.64 -13.44 -7.35
C TYR A 70 -14.39 -13.62 -6.02
N ASP A 71 -15.24 -14.63 -5.92
CA ASP A 71 -16.05 -14.92 -4.74
C ASP A 71 -15.17 -15.20 -3.50
N ASN A 72 -14.12 -16.02 -3.68
CA ASN A 72 -13.18 -16.30 -2.60
C ASN A 72 -12.38 -15.06 -2.19
N ALA A 73 -12.06 -14.17 -3.12
CA ALA A 73 -11.36 -12.93 -2.82
C ALA A 73 -12.25 -11.97 -2.01
N GLU A 74 -13.53 -11.87 -2.36
CA GLU A 74 -14.51 -11.05 -1.64
C GLU A 74 -14.68 -11.54 -0.20
N ASP A 75 -14.94 -12.83 0.00
CA ASP A 75 -15.06 -13.45 1.33
C ASP A 75 -13.79 -13.24 2.17
N TYR A 76 -12.63 -13.43 1.54
CA TYR A 76 -11.34 -13.21 2.21
C TYR A 76 -11.17 -11.75 2.67
N LEU A 77 -11.50 -10.78 1.81
CA LEU A 77 -11.37 -9.36 2.13
C LEU A 77 -12.33 -8.94 3.26
N ILE A 78 -13.56 -9.46 3.28
CA ILE A 78 -14.53 -9.20 4.35
C ILE A 78 -13.98 -9.72 5.68
N ARG A 79 -13.50 -10.97 5.74
CA ARG A 79 -12.91 -11.56 6.95
C ARG A 79 -11.63 -10.87 7.39
N ALA A 80 -10.79 -10.46 6.44
CA ALA A 80 -9.57 -9.70 6.75
C ALA A 80 -9.89 -8.34 7.36
N GLN A 81 -10.97 -7.68 6.90
CA GLN A 81 -11.44 -6.42 7.47
C GLN A 81 -12.02 -6.61 8.87
N GLU A 82 -12.76 -7.68 9.12
CA GLU A 82 -13.27 -8.01 10.45
C GLU A 82 -12.14 -8.27 11.43
N ALA A 83 -11.15 -9.07 11.03
CA ALA A 83 -9.96 -9.32 11.84
C ALA A 83 -9.18 -8.04 12.14
N LEU A 84 -9.01 -7.16 11.15
CA LEU A 84 -8.36 -5.85 11.34
C LEU A 84 -9.09 -5.02 12.41
N ASN A 85 -10.42 -5.01 12.38
CA ASN A 85 -11.23 -4.29 13.37
C ASN A 85 -11.05 -4.85 14.80
N GLN A 86 -10.88 -6.18 14.93
CA GLN A 86 -10.66 -6.83 16.25
C GLN A 86 -9.26 -6.56 16.82
N PHE A 87 -8.24 -6.42 15.96
CA PHE A 87 -6.84 -6.24 16.36
C PHE A 87 -6.38 -4.79 16.42
N GLY A 88 -7.26 -3.86 16.82
CA GLY A 88 -6.91 -2.46 17.04
C GLY A 88 -7.09 -1.52 15.84
N GLY A 89 -7.42 -2.05 14.66
CA GLY A 89 -7.68 -1.24 13.47
C GLY A 89 -8.99 -0.44 13.55
N LEU A 90 -9.93 -0.85 14.42
CA LEU A 90 -11.23 -0.18 14.56
C LEU A 90 -11.09 1.23 15.16
N ALA A 91 -10.26 1.38 16.20
CA ALA A 91 -10.04 2.68 16.84
C ALA A 91 -9.39 3.68 15.86
N ALA A 92 -8.36 3.25 15.15
CA ALA A 92 -7.70 4.06 14.12
C ALA A 92 -8.67 4.42 12.98
N ARG A 93 -9.51 3.49 12.55
CA ARG A 93 -10.53 3.72 11.51
C ARG A 93 -11.59 4.71 11.96
N LYS A 94 -12.13 4.56 13.17
CA LYS A 94 -13.13 5.50 13.74
C LYS A 94 -12.55 6.91 13.83
N GLU A 95 -11.35 7.05 14.34
CA GLU A 95 -10.69 8.36 14.45
C GLU A 95 -10.40 8.97 13.08
N ALA A 96 -9.88 8.18 12.13
CA ALA A 96 -9.66 8.65 10.76
C ALA A 96 -10.96 9.09 10.08
N THR A 97 -12.05 8.33 10.28
CA THR A 97 -13.39 8.67 9.74
C THR A 97 -13.90 9.97 10.32
N LYS A 98 -13.79 10.17 11.65
CA LYS A 98 -14.15 11.39 12.33
C LYS A 98 -13.38 12.60 11.81
N GLN A 99 -12.05 12.49 11.70
CA GLN A 99 -11.21 13.56 11.16
C GLN A 99 -11.54 13.90 9.71
N PHE A 100 -11.96 12.91 8.91
CA PHE A 100 -12.35 13.13 7.52
C PHE A 100 -13.75 13.71 7.36
N LEU A 101 -14.77 13.13 8.02
CA LEU A 101 -16.18 13.49 7.83
C LEU A 101 -16.57 14.70 8.67
N ASP A 102 -16.19 14.70 9.95
CA ASP A 102 -16.65 15.69 10.92
C ASP A 102 -15.70 16.88 11.01
N GLU A 103 -14.41 16.61 11.26
CA GLU A 103 -13.41 17.66 11.46
C GLU A 103 -12.86 18.23 10.12
N LYS A 104 -12.94 17.46 9.01
CA LYS A 104 -12.43 17.79 7.67
C LYS A 104 -10.95 18.18 7.66
N THR A 105 -10.18 17.61 8.59
CA THR A 105 -8.75 17.94 8.80
C THR A 105 -7.81 17.24 7.81
N PHE A 106 -8.27 16.18 7.13
CA PHE A 106 -7.49 15.53 6.08
C PHE A 106 -8.39 14.92 4.99
N LYS A 107 -7.78 14.60 3.83
CA LYS A 107 -8.43 13.88 2.74
C LYS A 107 -7.76 12.51 2.56
N PRO A 108 -8.50 11.38 2.61
CA PRO A 108 -7.95 10.05 2.35
C PRO A 108 -7.21 10.00 1.02
N GLY A 109 -6.03 9.37 1.01
CA GLY A 109 -5.17 9.27 -0.17
C GLY A 109 -4.25 10.46 -0.41
N LEU A 110 -4.60 11.67 0.06
CA LEU A 110 -3.79 12.89 -0.09
C LEU A 110 -3.00 13.26 1.16
N GLY A 111 -3.25 12.60 2.26
CA GLY A 111 -2.60 12.87 3.54
C GLY A 111 -2.72 11.70 4.51
N ALA A 112 -2.43 11.96 5.77
CA ALA A 112 -2.61 11.00 6.85
C ALA A 112 -3.41 11.65 7.98
N PHE A 113 -4.25 10.87 8.66
CA PHE A 113 -4.94 11.32 9.85
C PHE A 113 -3.99 11.45 11.03
N ASP A 114 -4.34 12.26 12.00
CA ASP A 114 -3.56 12.45 13.22
C ASP A 114 -3.73 11.24 14.15
N LYS A 115 -2.70 10.38 14.18
CA LYS A 115 -2.68 9.17 15.01
C LYS A 115 -2.62 9.46 16.52
N SER A 116 -2.19 10.64 16.92
CA SER A 116 -2.07 10.99 18.35
C SER A 116 -3.43 11.02 19.04
N LYS A 117 -4.49 11.20 18.27
CA LYS A 117 -5.89 11.22 18.73
C LYS A 117 -6.54 9.83 18.83
N VAL A 118 -5.85 8.77 18.38
CA VAL A 118 -6.39 7.40 18.49
C VAL A 118 -6.36 6.97 19.94
N GLN A 119 -7.54 6.74 20.51
CA GLN A 119 -7.65 6.18 21.84
C GLN A 119 -7.10 4.75 21.83
N LYS A 120 -6.12 4.47 22.69
CA LYS A 120 -5.65 3.11 22.94
C LYS A 120 -6.59 2.51 23.99
N ASP A 121 -7.34 1.50 23.55
CA ASP A 121 -8.09 0.63 24.49
C ASP A 121 -7.12 -0.19 25.32
#